data_a6e59f5b341e4ca4f2266ced25738db3
#
_entry.id   a6e59f5b341e4ca4f2266ced25738db3
#
_cell.length_a   1.000
_cell.length_b   1.000
_cell.length_c   1.000
_cell.angle_alpha   90.00
_cell.angle_beta   90.00
_cell.angle_gamma   90.00
#
_symmetry.space_group_name_H-M   'P 1'
#
loop_
_entity.id
_entity.type
_entity.pdbx_description
1 polymer ?
#
loop_
_entity_poly.entity_id
_entity_poly.type
_entity_poly.pdbx_seq_one_letter_code
_entity_poly.pdbx_strand_id
1 'polypeptide(L)'
;MKLTEFSRTKWERAIDLKKRGQYQEAERELKEALEDAPDHFLLKASLADVYLRQDRSMEAKILVESILSFDPQYPQAQYILGEIFFKQNLFEQALQCFRQAFQKDPRPYLTLRVARTLSKMERYEEALEILDSALVSERKNPGLLKEKALILVRMNRSDEALDIYEKLHELNQDDSFVRKEIYRLKGKNRPDEKVIHELQTVVKLSSGKDDAQLHGFLGQKLKGAGKLEEAAAEFRVAQRLDPNNVFFLKQEGFCHYQRKDYEKAIQTLRDAFRRDPSDYIVKKTLEKIYTTVQNLEGFILLLEEILKDHPHNVKLMGTLKKIQKQVNERKL
;
A
#
# COMPACT_ATOMS: atom_id res chain seq x y z
N MET A 1 -29.59 -22.68 -7.88
CA MET A 1 -30.80 -22.10 -7.23
C MET A 1 -30.93 -20.65 -7.63
N LYS A 2 -32.15 -20.13 -7.90
CA LYS A 2 -32.37 -18.70 -8.12
C LYS A 2 -32.57 -18.04 -6.75
N LEU A 3 -31.99 -16.83 -6.57
CA LEU A 3 -32.26 -16.01 -5.39
C LEU A 3 -33.72 -15.58 -5.36
N THR A 4 -34.30 -15.54 -4.17
CA THR A 4 -35.58 -14.85 -3.95
C THR A 4 -35.40 -13.35 -4.19
N GLU A 5 -36.47 -12.60 -4.35
CA GLU A 5 -36.43 -11.14 -4.49
C GLU A 5 -35.81 -10.50 -3.22
N PHE A 6 -36.14 -11.02 -2.04
CA PHE A 6 -35.60 -10.59 -0.78
C PHE A 6 -34.08 -10.79 -0.72
N SER A 7 -33.57 -12.00 -0.93
CA SER A 7 -32.13 -12.30 -0.90
C SER A 7 -31.36 -11.53 -1.97
N ARG A 8 -31.95 -11.31 -3.16
CA ARG A 8 -31.34 -10.52 -4.21
C ARG A 8 -31.17 -9.06 -3.77
N THR A 9 -32.22 -8.45 -3.24
CA THR A 9 -32.18 -7.07 -2.77
C THR A 9 -31.15 -6.87 -1.68
N LYS A 10 -31.07 -7.81 -0.73
CA LYS A 10 -30.07 -7.81 0.33
C LYS A 10 -28.65 -7.94 -0.22
N TRP A 11 -28.42 -8.83 -1.17
CA TRP A 11 -27.14 -9.00 -1.83
C TRP A 11 -26.71 -7.73 -2.60
N GLU A 12 -27.59 -7.11 -3.36
CA GLU A 12 -27.30 -5.87 -4.11
C GLU A 12 -26.91 -4.75 -3.17
N ARG A 13 -27.62 -4.57 -2.04
CA ARG A 13 -27.27 -3.61 -0.99
C ARG A 13 -25.89 -3.91 -0.39
N ALA A 14 -25.62 -5.17 -0.09
CA ALA A 14 -24.31 -5.57 0.46
C ALA A 14 -23.16 -5.26 -0.50
N ILE A 15 -23.34 -5.48 -1.81
CA ILE A 15 -22.34 -5.13 -2.82
C ILE A 15 -22.09 -3.61 -2.85
N ASP A 16 -23.14 -2.79 -2.73
CA ASP A 16 -23.00 -1.34 -2.65
C ASP A 16 -22.30 -0.87 -1.37
N LEU A 17 -22.67 -1.42 -0.23
CA LEU A 17 -22.04 -1.15 1.06
C LEU A 17 -20.55 -1.54 1.04
N LYS A 18 -20.23 -2.70 0.45
CA LYS A 18 -18.84 -3.14 0.25
C LYS A 18 -18.03 -2.15 -0.59
N LYS A 19 -18.60 -1.62 -1.69
CA LYS A 19 -17.94 -0.59 -2.53
C LYS A 19 -17.64 0.70 -1.74
N ARG A 20 -18.49 1.05 -0.78
CA ARG A 20 -18.32 2.21 0.11
C ARG A 20 -17.39 1.93 1.31
N GLY A 21 -16.87 0.70 1.44
CA GLY A 21 -16.03 0.30 2.57
C GLY A 21 -16.78 0.01 3.87
N GLN A 22 -18.12 -0.02 3.83
CA GLN A 22 -19.00 -0.29 4.97
C GLN A 22 -19.15 -1.81 5.15
N TYR A 23 -18.07 -2.46 5.55
CA TYR A 23 -18.01 -3.93 5.58
C TYR A 23 -18.88 -4.57 6.65
N GLN A 24 -19.12 -3.90 7.78
CA GLN A 24 -19.97 -4.43 8.86
C GLN A 24 -21.44 -4.47 8.44
N GLU A 25 -21.91 -3.42 7.79
CA GLU A 25 -23.28 -3.36 7.26
C GLU A 25 -23.45 -4.35 6.10
N ALA A 26 -22.44 -4.48 5.21
CA ALA A 26 -22.45 -5.48 4.14
C ALA A 26 -22.52 -6.91 4.68
N GLU A 27 -21.81 -7.22 5.77
CA GLU A 27 -21.87 -8.52 6.46
C GLU A 27 -23.29 -8.81 6.97
N ARG A 28 -23.95 -7.83 7.60
CA ARG A 28 -25.30 -8.01 8.13
C ARG A 28 -26.30 -8.31 7.01
N GLU A 29 -26.31 -7.53 5.93
CA GLU A 29 -27.20 -7.75 4.79
C GLU A 29 -26.99 -9.13 4.16
N LEU A 30 -25.73 -9.60 4.06
CA LEU A 30 -25.43 -10.94 3.53
C LEU A 30 -25.84 -12.08 4.46
N LYS A 31 -25.73 -11.90 5.77
CA LYS A 31 -26.22 -12.90 6.74
C LYS A 31 -27.73 -13.02 6.70
N GLU A 32 -28.46 -11.92 6.65
CA GLU A 32 -29.92 -11.92 6.47
C GLU A 32 -30.34 -12.61 5.15
N ALA A 33 -29.59 -12.36 4.06
CA ALA A 33 -29.83 -13.06 2.80
C ALA A 33 -29.55 -14.57 2.88
N LEU A 34 -28.58 -14.98 3.69
CA LEU A 34 -28.23 -16.40 3.90
C LEU A 34 -29.22 -17.11 4.84
N GLU A 35 -29.96 -16.41 5.70
CA GLU A 35 -31.07 -17.00 6.46
C GLU A 35 -32.19 -17.48 5.52
N ASP A 36 -32.45 -16.74 4.44
CA ASP A 36 -33.45 -17.09 3.43
C ASP A 36 -32.92 -18.14 2.41
N ALA A 37 -31.61 -18.09 2.10
CA ALA A 37 -30.98 -18.98 1.12
C ALA A 37 -29.62 -19.53 1.65
N PRO A 38 -29.61 -20.44 2.64
CA PRO A 38 -28.39 -20.86 3.36
C PRO A 38 -27.29 -21.46 2.49
N ASP A 39 -27.66 -22.17 1.43
CA ASP A 39 -26.72 -22.88 0.57
C ASP A 39 -26.40 -22.18 -0.75
N HIS A 40 -26.76 -20.90 -0.86
CA HIS A 40 -26.54 -20.16 -2.08
C HIS A 40 -25.07 -19.70 -2.22
N PHE A 41 -24.33 -20.28 -3.16
CA PHE A 41 -22.87 -20.05 -3.33
C PHE A 41 -22.49 -18.60 -3.55
N LEU A 42 -23.28 -17.83 -4.32
CA LEU A 42 -23.02 -16.41 -4.55
C LEU A 42 -23.04 -15.61 -3.24
N LEU A 43 -24.00 -15.89 -2.35
CA LEU A 43 -24.10 -15.23 -1.06
C LEU A 43 -22.95 -15.62 -0.14
N LYS A 44 -22.65 -16.91 -0.03
CA LYS A 44 -21.50 -17.42 0.76
C LYS A 44 -20.18 -16.81 0.26
N ALA A 45 -19.96 -16.78 -1.06
CA ALA A 45 -18.76 -16.20 -1.64
C ALA A 45 -18.67 -14.68 -1.42
N SER A 46 -19.82 -13.98 -1.52
CA SER A 46 -19.87 -12.53 -1.24
C SER A 46 -19.56 -12.22 0.22
N LEU A 47 -20.06 -13.04 1.16
CA LEU A 47 -19.76 -12.90 2.59
C LEU A 47 -18.27 -13.22 2.89
N ALA A 48 -17.73 -14.24 2.25
CA ALA A 48 -16.31 -14.58 2.37
C ALA A 48 -15.39 -13.44 1.87
N ASP A 49 -15.74 -12.76 0.77
CA ASP A 49 -15.01 -11.58 0.30
C ASP A 49 -15.10 -10.41 1.30
N VAL A 50 -16.27 -10.21 1.93
CA VAL A 50 -16.42 -9.21 2.99
C VAL A 50 -15.53 -9.55 4.20
N TYR A 51 -15.48 -10.80 4.64
CA TYR A 51 -14.58 -11.23 5.71
C TYR A 51 -13.11 -11.00 5.37
N LEU A 52 -12.69 -11.26 4.12
CA LEU A 52 -11.34 -10.94 3.68
C LEU A 52 -10.99 -9.46 3.77
N ARG A 53 -11.96 -8.57 3.51
CA ARG A 53 -11.79 -7.10 3.64
C ARG A 53 -11.69 -6.65 5.09
N GLN A 54 -12.25 -7.44 6.00
CA GLN A 54 -12.16 -7.24 7.46
C GLN A 54 -10.95 -7.96 8.09
N ASP A 55 -10.03 -8.53 7.29
CA ASP A 55 -8.90 -9.37 7.72
C ASP A 55 -9.28 -10.65 8.49
N ARG A 56 -10.53 -11.09 8.37
CA ARG A 56 -11.07 -12.31 8.99
C ARG A 56 -10.90 -13.51 8.06
N SER A 57 -9.65 -13.84 7.72
CA SER A 57 -9.30 -14.86 6.71
C SER A 57 -9.77 -16.28 7.07
N MET A 58 -9.84 -16.63 8.36
CA MET A 58 -10.30 -17.96 8.78
C MET A 58 -11.79 -18.17 8.50
N GLU A 59 -12.63 -17.19 8.79
CA GLU A 59 -14.07 -17.25 8.54
C GLU A 59 -14.38 -17.24 7.05
N ALA A 60 -13.61 -16.46 6.28
CA ALA A 60 -13.68 -16.50 4.82
C ALA A 60 -13.35 -17.91 4.29
N LYS A 61 -12.31 -18.55 4.83
CA LYS A 61 -11.87 -19.89 4.42
C LYS A 61 -12.95 -20.95 4.66
N ILE A 62 -13.60 -20.94 5.81
CA ILE A 62 -14.70 -21.88 6.13
C ILE A 62 -15.83 -21.81 5.09
N LEU A 63 -16.26 -20.58 4.74
CA LEU A 63 -17.30 -20.38 3.74
C LEU A 63 -16.86 -20.87 2.35
N VAL A 64 -15.65 -20.56 1.96
CA VAL A 64 -15.10 -20.95 0.67
C VAL A 64 -14.95 -22.48 0.57
N GLU A 65 -14.43 -23.14 1.61
CA GLU A 65 -14.31 -24.59 1.67
C GLU A 65 -15.69 -25.27 1.60
N SER A 66 -16.71 -24.68 2.23
CA SER A 66 -18.08 -25.19 2.11
C SER A 66 -18.63 -25.12 0.68
N ILE A 67 -18.26 -24.11 -0.11
CA ILE A 67 -18.63 -24.03 -1.52
C ILE A 67 -17.86 -25.06 -2.35
N LEU A 68 -16.54 -25.11 -2.15
CA LEU A 68 -15.64 -25.96 -2.94
C LEU A 68 -15.83 -27.46 -2.68
N SER A 69 -16.43 -27.84 -1.56
CA SER A 69 -16.85 -29.22 -1.30
C SER A 69 -17.97 -29.69 -2.23
N PHE A 70 -18.81 -28.79 -2.73
CA PHE A 70 -19.90 -29.07 -3.68
C PHE A 70 -19.51 -28.77 -5.13
N ASP A 71 -18.84 -27.65 -5.35
CA ASP A 71 -18.33 -27.24 -6.67
C ASP A 71 -16.85 -26.84 -6.56
N PRO A 72 -15.92 -27.80 -6.76
CA PRO A 72 -14.48 -27.55 -6.65
C PRO A 72 -13.95 -26.52 -7.65
N GLN A 73 -14.71 -26.18 -8.69
CA GLN A 73 -14.31 -25.23 -9.73
C GLN A 73 -15.07 -23.90 -9.68
N TYR A 74 -15.81 -23.62 -8.59
CA TYR A 74 -16.54 -22.36 -8.46
C TYR A 74 -15.59 -21.16 -8.49
N PRO A 75 -15.63 -20.32 -9.55
CA PRO A 75 -14.53 -19.36 -9.82
C PRO A 75 -14.32 -18.36 -8.70
N GLN A 76 -15.40 -17.84 -8.12
CA GLN A 76 -15.31 -16.84 -7.07
C GLN A 76 -14.75 -17.43 -5.76
N ALA A 77 -15.08 -18.67 -5.43
CA ALA A 77 -14.53 -19.35 -4.26
C ALA A 77 -13.03 -19.63 -4.46
N GLN A 78 -12.63 -20.11 -5.65
CA GLN A 78 -11.23 -20.30 -5.99
C GLN A 78 -10.46 -18.98 -5.92
N TYR A 79 -11.03 -17.90 -6.44
CA TYR A 79 -10.41 -16.57 -6.33
C TYR A 79 -10.17 -16.16 -4.87
N ILE A 80 -11.19 -16.31 -4.02
CA ILE A 80 -11.10 -15.93 -2.60
C ILE A 80 -10.08 -16.80 -1.86
N LEU A 81 -10.07 -18.12 -2.12
CA LEU A 81 -9.07 -19.02 -1.55
C LEU A 81 -7.65 -18.64 -1.99
N GLY A 82 -7.48 -18.30 -3.25
CA GLY A 82 -6.23 -17.74 -3.78
C GLY A 82 -5.78 -16.47 -3.07
N GLU A 83 -6.70 -15.55 -2.77
CA GLU A 83 -6.40 -14.33 -1.99
C GLU A 83 -5.95 -14.67 -0.56
N ILE A 84 -6.57 -15.66 0.09
CA ILE A 84 -6.18 -16.15 1.42
C ILE A 84 -4.75 -16.67 1.38
N PHE A 85 -4.43 -17.55 0.43
CA PHE A 85 -3.09 -18.11 0.28
C PHE A 85 -2.06 -17.04 -0.08
N PHE A 86 -2.42 -16.09 -0.94
CA PHE A 86 -1.54 -14.98 -1.31
C PHE A 86 -1.18 -14.10 -0.09
N LYS A 87 -2.15 -13.78 0.77
CA LYS A 87 -1.90 -13.05 2.04
C LYS A 87 -0.97 -13.84 2.98
N GLN A 88 -1.03 -15.17 2.96
CA GLN A 88 -0.17 -16.05 3.74
C GLN A 88 1.22 -16.29 3.10
N ASN A 89 1.52 -15.65 1.96
CA ASN A 89 2.72 -15.87 1.14
C ASN A 89 2.86 -17.32 0.59
N LEU A 90 1.77 -18.07 0.53
CA LEU A 90 1.71 -19.41 -0.06
C LEU A 90 1.44 -19.28 -1.57
N PHE A 91 2.43 -18.78 -2.31
CA PHE A 91 2.24 -18.30 -3.68
C PHE A 91 1.92 -19.42 -4.68
N GLU A 92 2.47 -20.64 -4.51
CA GLU A 92 2.14 -21.79 -5.35
C GLU A 92 0.66 -22.17 -5.23
N GLN A 93 0.14 -22.24 -4.01
CA GLN A 93 -1.26 -22.56 -3.75
C GLN A 93 -2.18 -21.44 -4.27
N ALA A 94 -1.79 -20.19 -4.06
CA ALA A 94 -2.51 -19.03 -4.59
C ALA A 94 -2.57 -19.07 -6.13
N LEU A 95 -1.45 -19.38 -6.79
CA LEU A 95 -1.37 -19.49 -8.25
C LEU A 95 -2.29 -20.60 -8.79
N GLN A 96 -2.31 -21.76 -8.13
CA GLN A 96 -3.19 -22.85 -8.52
C GLN A 96 -4.67 -22.42 -8.46
N CYS A 97 -5.09 -21.81 -7.35
CA CYS A 97 -6.45 -21.31 -7.18
C CYS A 97 -6.81 -20.23 -8.22
N PHE A 98 -5.93 -19.25 -8.46
CA PHE A 98 -6.18 -18.22 -9.46
C PHE A 98 -6.24 -18.77 -10.89
N ARG A 99 -5.41 -19.77 -11.23
CA ARG A 99 -5.48 -20.45 -12.52
C ARG A 99 -6.79 -21.22 -12.71
N GLN A 100 -7.27 -21.92 -11.68
CA GLN A 100 -8.57 -22.60 -11.72
C GLN A 100 -9.72 -21.61 -11.92
N ALA A 101 -9.70 -20.48 -11.19
CA ALA A 101 -10.68 -19.42 -11.39
C ALA A 101 -10.61 -18.84 -12.82
N PHE A 102 -9.40 -18.57 -13.31
CA PHE A 102 -9.16 -18.00 -14.64
C PHE A 102 -9.62 -18.89 -15.78
N GLN A 103 -9.43 -20.21 -15.68
CA GLN A 103 -9.88 -21.17 -16.69
C GLN A 103 -11.39 -21.14 -16.90
N LYS A 104 -12.17 -20.87 -15.86
CA LYS A 104 -13.63 -20.79 -15.91
C LYS A 104 -14.15 -19.40 -16.27
N ASP A 105 -13.41 -18.36 -15.88
CA ASP A 105 -13.83 -16.97 -16.02
C ASP A 105 -12.61 -16.08 -16.33
N PRO A 106 -12.19 -15.98 -17.60
CA PRO A 106 -10.95 -15.30 -18.01
C PRO A 106 -11.10 -13.78 -18.01
N ARG A 107 -11.35 -13.18 -16.84
CA ARG A 107 -11.46 -11.73 -16.67
C ARG A 107 -10.11 -11.07 -16.35
N PRO A 108 -9.90 -9.80 -16.74
CA PRO A 108 -8.64 -9.08 -16.55
C PRO A 108 -8.14 -9.04 -15.10
N TYR A 109 -9.02 -8.99 -14.12
CA TYR A 109 -8.61 -9.00 -12.71
C TYR A 109 -7.97 -10.33 -12.30
N LEU A 110 -8.39 -11.46 -12.87
CA LEU A 110 -7.77 -12.77 -12.64
C LEU A 110 -6.40 -12.86 -13.33
N THR A 111 -6.29 -12.34 -14.56
CA THR A 111 -4.98 -12.18 -15.23
C THR A 111 -4.00 -11.42 -14.34
N LEU A 112 -4.44 -10.29 -13.77
CA LEU A 112 -3.61 -9.50 -12.85
C LEU A 112 -3.19 -10.30 -11.61
N ARG A 113 -4.09 -11.12 -11.05
CA ARG A 113 -3.76 -11.94 -9.88
C ARG A 113 -2.75 -13.03 -10.20
N VAL A 114 -2.92 -13.73 -11.32
CA VAL A 114 -1.96 -14.73 -11.78
C VAL A 114 -0.60 -14.07 -12.05
N ALA A 115 -0.55 -12.98 -12.80
CA ALA A 115 0.68 -12.27 -13.11
C ALA A 115 1.41 -11.75 -11.86
N ARG A 116 0.68 -11.17 -10.91
CA ARG A 116 1.24 -10.70 -9.62
C ARG A 116 1.78 -11.84 -8.78
N THR A 117 1.09 -12.97 -8.77
CA THR A 117 1.54 -14.16 -8.03
C THR A 117 2.82 -14.71 -8.64
N LEU A 118 2.88 -14.86 -9.96
CA LEU A 118 4.08 -15.26 -10.70
C LEU A 118 5.24 -14.29 -10.45
N SER A 119 4.96 -12.99 -10.44
CA SER A 119 5.96 -11.95 -10.16
C SER A 119 6.48 -12.00 -8.72
N LYS A 120 5.67 -12.44 -7.75
CA LYS A 120 6.13 -12.69 -6.36
C LYS A 120 7.01 -13.92 -6.25
N MET A 121 6.86 -14.88 -7.15
CA MET A 121 7.67 -16.09 -7.29
C MET A 121 8.88 -15.87 -8.21
N GLU A 122 9.13 -14.64 -8.65
CA GLU A 122 10.19 -14.25 -9.60
C GLU A 122 10.09 -14.93 -10.99
N ARG A 123 8.94 -15.51 -11.31
CA ARG A 123 8.63 -16.12 -12.63
C ARG A 123 8.13 -15.04 -13.59
N TYR A 124 9.03 -14.10 -13.91
CA TYR A 124 8.69 -12.87 -14.62
C TYR A 124 8.29 -13.10 -16.08
N GLU A 125 8.95 -14.01 -16.76
CA GLU A 125 8.68 -14.34 -18.18
C GLU A 125 7.26 -14.88 -18.33
N GLU A 126 6.86 -15.84 -17.50
CA GLU A 126 5.49 -16.39 -17.51
C GLU A 126 4.44 -15.31 -17.18
N ALA A 127 4.77 -14.40 -16.27
CA ALA A 127 3.88 -13.30 -15.94
C ALA A 127 3.69 -12.34 -17.13
N LEU A 128 4.76 -12.07 -17.89
CA LEU A 128 4.69 -11.25 -19.11
C LEU A 128 3.88 -11.93 -20.20
N GLU A 129 4.06 -13.23 -20.44
CA GLU A 129 3.30 -14.00 -21.46
C GLU A 129 1.79 -13.94 -21.19
N ILE A 130 1.37 -14.11 -19.94
CA ILE A 130 -0.05 -14.02 -19.55
C ILE A 130 -0.60 -12.61 -19.76
N LEU A 131 0.18 -11.57 -19.39
CA LEU A 131 -0.22 -10.19 -19.57
C LEU A 131 -0.29 -9.82 -21.06
N ASP A 132 0.68 -10.27 -21.87
CA ASP A 132 0.71 -10.02 -23.31
C ASP A 132 -0.46 -10.68 -24.02
N SER A 133 -0.79 -11.92 -23.65
CA SER A 133 -1.96 -12.62 -24.18
C SER A 133 -3.27 -11.86 -23.89
N ALA A 134 -3.44 -11.33 -22.68
CA ALA A 134 -4.60 -10.54 -22.32
C ALA A 134 -4.64 -9.18 -23.02
N LEU A 135 -3.48 -8.57 -23.23
CA LEU A 135 -3.34 -7.28 -23.92
C LEU A 135 -3.63 -7.37 -25.43
N VAL A 136 -3.67 -8.56 -26.01
CA VAL A 136 -4.13 -8.73 -27.41
C VAL A 136 -5.57 -8.24 -27.58
N SER A 137 -6.46 -8.63 -26.66
CA SER A 137 -7.87 -8.22 -26.66
C SER A 137 -8.09 -6.87 -25.97
N GLU A 138 -7.33 -6.57 -24.93
CA GLU A 138 -7.50 -5.38 -24.08
C GLU A 138 -6.27 -4.44 -24.15
N ARG A 139 -5.90 -4.03 -25.37
CA ARG A 139 -4.66 -3.27 -25.67
C ARG A 139 -4.43 -2.03 -24.81
N LYS A 140 -5.50 -1.38 -24.32
CA LYS A 140 -5.44 -0.14 -23.56
C LYS A 140 -5.85 -0.33 -22.08
N ASN A 141 -5.92 -1.58 -21.58
CA ASN A 141 -6.26 -1.80 -20.19
C ASN A 141 -5.16 -1.26 -19.27
N PRO A 142 -5.42 -0.17 -18.51
CA PRO A 142 -4.37 0.48 -17.72
C PRO A 142 -3.81 -0.43 -16.62
N GLY A 143 -4.64 -1.31 -16.06
CA GLY A 143 -4.22 -2.25 -15.01
C GLY A 143 -3.21 -3.27 -15.52
N LEU A 144 -3.48 -3.88 -16.69
CA LEU A 144 -2.57 -4.84 -17.32
C LEU A 144 -1.27 -4.19 -17.77
N LEU A 145 -1.33 -3.03 -18.41
CA LEU A 145 -0.15 -2.26 -18.83
C LEU A 145 0.70 -1.85 -17.63
N LYS A 146 0.10 -1.35 -16.55
CA LYS A 146 0.81 -0.96 -15.33
C LYS A 146 1.53 -2.16 -14.69
N GLU A 147 0.88 -3.31 -14.60
CA GLU A 147 1.49 -4.53 -14.07
C GLU A 147 2.65 -5.01 -14.94
N LYS A 148 2.49 -5.00 -16.28
CA LYS A 148 3.56 -5.33 -17.23
C LYS A 148 4.77 -4.43 -17.02
N ALA A 149 4.58 -3.11 -16.95
CA ALA A 149 5.66 -2.16 -16.72
C ALA A 149 6.37 -2.41 -15.38
N LEU A 150 5.63 -2.71 -14.29
CA LEU A 150 6.22 -3.05 -12.99
C LEU A 150 7.11 -4.30 -13.06
N ILE A 151 6.68 -5.33 -13.79
CA ILE A 151 7.47 -6.55 -13.98
C ILE A 151 8.74 -6.27 -14.78
N LEU A 152 8.63 -5.52 -15.88
CA LEU A 152 9.79 -5.11 -16.69
C LEU A 152 10.82 -4.31 -15.87
N VAL A 153 10.36 -3.44 -14.97
CA VAL A 153 11.25 -2.74 -14.03
C VAL A 153 11.99 -3.72 -13.13
N ARG A 154 11.32 -4.76 -12.60
CA ARG A 154 11.97 -5.79 -11.76
C ARG A 154 13.01 -6.60 -12.54
N MET A 155 12.77 -6.85 -13.82
CA MET A 155 13.71 -7.49 -14.74
C MET A 155 14.83 -6.57 -15.23
N ASN A 156 14.88 -5.33 -14.74
CA ASN A 156 15.84 -4.31 -15.19
C ASN A 156 15.69 -3.88 -16.67
N ARG A 157 14.55 -4.19 -17.30
CA ARG A 157 14.18 -3.78 -18.68
C ARG A 157 13.56 -2.39 -18.66
N SER A 158 14.35 -1.40 -18.24
CA SER A 158 13.86 -0.05 -17.89
C SER A 158 13.31 0.72 -19.10
N ASP A 159 13.89 0.53 -20.29
CA ASP A 159 13.47 1.26 -21.49
C ASP A 159 12.09 0.79 -21.96
N GLU A 160 11.85 -0.52 -21.96
CA GLU A 160 10.54 -1.08 -22.30
C GLU A 160 9.45 -0.69 -21.28
N ALA A 161 9.81 -0.64 -20.01
CA ALA A 161 8.89 -0.16 -18.97
C ALA A 161 8.55 1.32 -19.17
N LEU A 162 9.54 2.14 -19.57
CA LEU A 162 9.35 3.56 -19.85
C LEU A 162 8.36 3.77 -21.00
N ASP A 163 8.52 3.04 -22.09
CA ASP A 163 7.60 3.10 -23.25
C ASP A 163 6.14 2.80 -22.85
N ILE A 164 5.96 1.84 -21.94
CA ILE A 164 4.62 1.50 -21.43
C ILE A 164 4.09 2.61 -20.51
N TYR A 165 4.92 3.17 -19.64
CA TYR A 165 4.48 4.28 -18.78
C TYR A 165 4.16 5.54 -19.59
N GLU A 166 4.89 5.84 -20.67
CA GLU A 166 4.56 6.95 -21.56
C GLU A 166 3.20 6.75 -22.24
N LYS A 167 2.90 5.53 -22.72
CA LYS A 167 1.56 5.18 -23.24
C LYS A 167 0.48 5.31 -22.17
N LEU A 168 0.75 4.91 -20.93
CA LEU A 168 -0.19 5.07 -19.81
C LEU A 168 -0.44 6.55 -19.50
N HIS A 169 0.59 7.39 -19.58
CA HIS A 169 0.47 8.83 -19.39
C HIS A 169 -0.37 9.50 -20.50
N GLU A 170 -0.25 9.04 -21.74
CA GLU A 170 -1.13 9.49 -22.84
C GLU A 170 -2.60 9.14 -22.58
N LEU A 171 -2.87 7.98 -21.96
CA LEU A 171 -4.23 7.55 -21.61
C LEU A 171 -4.81 8.30 -20.41
N ASN A 172 -3.99 8.64 -19.44
CA ASN A 172 -4.37 9.38 -18.24
C ASN A 172 -3.21 10.25 -17.76
N GLN A 173 -3.24 11.53 -18.11
CA GLN A 173 -2.20 12.49 -17.75
C GLN A 173 -2.15 12.80 -16.25
N ASP A 174 -3.23 12.55 -15.51
CA ASP A 174 -3.33 12.84 -14.08
C ASP A 174 -2.85 11.70 -13.17
N ASP A 175 -2.42 10.57 -13.73
CA ASP A 175 -1.88 9.46 -12.94
C ASP A 175 -0.48 9.83 -12.39
N SER A 176 -0.48 10.29 -11.15
CA SER A 176 0.72 10.73 -10.42
C SER A 176 1.75 9.61 -10.25
N PHE A 177 1.31 8.35 -10.09
CA PHE A 177 2.22 7.21 -10.02
C PHE A 177 2.95 7.01 -11.35
N VAL A 178 2.24 7.03 -12.47
CA VAL A 178 2.82 6.87 -13.82
C VAL A 178 3.82 7.98 -14.08
N ARG A 179 3.47 9.22 -13.79
CA ARG A 179 4.32 10.39 -13.96
C ARG A 179 5.62 10.28 -13.16
N LYS A 180 5.52 9.91 -11.89
CA LYS A 180 6.69 9.67 -11.04
C LYS A 180 7.59 8.55 -11.61
N GLU A 181 7.02 7.44 -12.08
CA GLU A 181 7.80 6.33 -12.64
C GLU A 181 8.53 6.73 -13.93
N ILE A 182 7.90 7.53 -14.80
CA ILE A 182 8.56 8.10 -15.99
C ILE A 182 9.82 8.89 -15.60
N TYR A 183 9.70 9.83 -14.64
CA TYR A 183 10.86 10.62 -14.20
C TYR A 183 11.91 9.77 -13.50
N ARG A 184 11.48 8.77 -12.72
CA ARG A 184 12.39 7.83 -12.06
C ARG A 184 13.23 7.03 -13.08
N LEU A 185 12.59 6.53 -14.13
CA LEU A 185 13.26 5.74 -15.15
C LEU A 185 14.15 6.63 -16.06
N LYS A 186 13.65 7.78 -16.50
CA LYS A 186 14.44 8.76 -17.25
C LYS A 186 15.67 9.24 -16.48
N GLY A 187 15.56 9.32 -15.16
CA GLY A 187 16.64 9.75 -14.27
C GLY A 187 17.66 8.66 -13.92
N LYS A 188 17.42 7.39 -14.26
CA LYS A 188 18.29 6.27 -13.85
C LYS A 188 19.72 6.39 -14.39
N ASN A 189 19.87 6.92 -15.60
CA ASN A 189 21.16 7.04 -16.31
C ASN A 189 21.60 8.50 -16.50
N ARG A 190 21.00 9.45 -15.77
CA ARG A 190 21.30 10.89 -15.87
C ARG A 190 21.86 11.42 -14.54
N PRO A 191 22.74 12.45 -14.58
CA PRO A 191 23.16 13.14 -13.38
C PRO A 191 21.94 13.65 -12.59
N ASP A 192 21.93 13.47 -11.27
CA ASP A 192 20.82 13.88 -10.39
C ASP A 192 20.48 15.37 -10.53
N GLU A 193 21.45 16.22 -10.81
CA GLU A 193 21.23 17.67 -11.01
C GLU A 193 20.31 17.98 -12.20
N LYS A 194 20.47 17.27 -13.33
CA LYS A 194 19.58 17.44 -14.48
C LYS A 194 18.16 16.99 -14.17
N VAL A 195 18.03 15.86 -13.47
CA VAL A 195 16.72 15.34 -13.04
C VAL A 195 16.06 16.29 -12.04
N ILE A 196 16.81 16.84 -11.10
CA ILE A 196 16.31 17.84 -10.14
C ILE A 196 15.79 19.07 -10.88
N HIS A 197 16.55 19.60 -11.85
CA HIS A 197 16.13 20.77 -12.61
C HIS A 197 14.85 20.53 -13.43
N GLU A 198 14.76 19.37 -14.12
CA GLU A 198 13.55 18.97 -14.84
C GLU A 198 12.34 18.86 -13.88
N LEU A 199 12.50 18.19 -12.74
CA LEU A 199 11.46 18.04 -11.74
C LEU A 199 11.03 19.38 -11.14
N GLN A 200 11.97 20.27 -10.83
CA GLN A 200 11.68 21.62 -10.33
C GLN A 200 10.86 22.45 -11.33
N THR A 201 11.07 22.22 -12.61
CA THR A 201 10.26 22.84 -13.67
C THR A 201 8.85 22.25 -13.69
N VAL A 202 8.73 20.94 -13.65
CA VAL A 202 7.44 20.24 -13.75
C VAL A 202 6.54 20.50 -12.56
N VAL A 203 7.07 20.51 -11.33
CA VAL A 203 6.26 20.79 -10.12
C VAL A 203 5.75 22.24 -10.06
N LYS A 204 6.31 23.14 -10.87
CA LYS A 204 5.82 24.52 -11.00
C LYS A 204 4.69 24.67 -12.02
N LEU A 205 4.54 23.70 -12.93
CA LEU A 205 3.45 23.67 -13.91
C LEU A 205 2.15 23.20 -13.22
N SER A 206 1.02 23.66 -13.75
CA SER A 206 -0.31 23.30 -13.21
C SER A 206 -0.53 21.79 -13.09
N SER A 207 0.04 20.99 -14.00
CA SER A 207 -0.06 19.53 -13.98
C SER A 207 0.78 18.84 -12.89
N GLY A 208 1.78 19.51 -12.33
CA GLY A 208 2.68 18.93 -11.30
C GLY A 208 2.50 19.58 -9.92
N LYS A 209 1.93 20.79 -9.86
CA LYS A 209 1.82 21.60 -8.63
C LYS A 209 1.07 20.88 -7.49
N ASP A 210 0.05 20.09 -7.84
CA ASP A 210 -0.80 19.39 -6.88
C ASP A 210 -0.48 17.88 -6.82
N ASP A 211 0.74 17.50 -7.24
CA ASP A 211 1.18 16.10 -7.26
C ASP A 211 2.12 15.77 -6.09
N ALA A 212 1.55 15.23 -5.01
CA ALA A 212 2.30 14.83 -3.83
C ALA A 212 3.44 13.85 -4.13
N GLN A 213 3.27 12.95 -5.12
CA GLN A 213 4.29 11.96 -5.48
C GLN A 213 5.48 12.60 -6.21
N LEU A 214 5.24 13.59 -7.08
CA LEU A 214 6.32 14.34 -7.74
C LEU A 214 7.10 15.18 -6.75
N HIS A 215 6.42 15.94 -5.87
CA HIS A 215 7.08 16.68 -4.79
C HIS A 215 7.89 15.76 -3.88
N GLY A 216 7.33 14.61 -3.49
CA GLY A 216 8.04 13.61 -2.71
C GLY A 216 9.27 13.05 -3.43
N PHE A 217 9.18 12.80 -4.73
CA PHE A 217 10.31 12.31 -5.54
C PHE A 217 11.39 13.39 -5.73
N LEU A 218 11.00 14.63 -5.99
CA LEU A 218 11.93 15.78 -6.01
C LEU A 218 12.64 15.93 -4.68
N GLY A 219 11.90 15.85 -3.55
CA GLY A 219 12.48 15.88 -2.22
C GLY A 219 13.51 14.77 -1.97
N GLN A 220 13.27 13.55 -2.44
CA GLN A 220 14.24 12.45 -2.38
C GLN A 220 15.52 12.75 -3.17
N LYS A 221 15.39 13.26 -4.39
CA LYS A 221 16.53 13.63 -5.24
C LYS A 221 17.35 14.77 -4.64
N LEU A 222 16.68 15.81 -4.14
CA LEU A 222 17.33 16.94 -3.43
C LEU A 222 18.07 16.46 -2.16
N LYS A 223 17.46 15.55 -1.39
CA LYS A 223 18.09 14.95 -0.21
C LYS A 223 19.33 14.15 -0.59
N GLY A 224 19.28 13.33 -1.65
CA GLY A 224 20.43 12.60 -2.18
C GLY A 224 21.57 13.51 -2.63
N ALA A 225 21.25 14.69 -3.20
CA ALA A 225 22.19 15.72 -3.60
C ALA A 225 22.70 16.61 -2.42
N GLY A 226 22.29 16.32 -1.18
CA GLY A 226 22.68 17.11 0.00
C GLY A 226 21.95 18.43 0.18
N LYS A 227 21.00 18.77 -0.70
CA LYS A 227 20.18 19.99 -0.63
C LYS A 227 19.04 19.82 0.38
N LEU A 228 19.41 19.65 1.66
CA LEU A 228 18.49 19.20 2.71
C LEU A 228 17.37 20.19 3.02
N GLU A 229 17.61 21.49 2.87
CA GLU A 229 16.61 22.53 3.11
C GLU A 229 15.51 22.51 2.03
N GLU A 230 15.93 22.50 0.76
CA GLU A 230 15.02 22.38 -0.37
C GLU A 230 14.24 21.06 -0.29
N ALA A 231 14.93 19.95 0.07
CA ALA A 231 14.29 18.67 0.25
C ALA A 231 13.18 18.69 1.32
N ALA A 232 13.45 19.30 2.48
CA ALA A 232 12.46 19.46 3.54
C ALA A 232 11.25 20.29 3.08
N ALA A 233 11.48 21.34 2.30
CA ALA A 233 10.40 22.15 1.74
C ALA A 233 9.51 21.33 0.79
N GLU A 234 10.09 20.53 -0.09
CA GLU A 234 9.35 19.67 -1.02
C GLU A 234 8.56 18.57 -0.29
N PHE A 235 9.15 17.92 0.72
CA PHE A 235 8.42 16.94 1.54
C PHE A 235 7.27 17.58 2.31
N ARG A 236 7.40 18.82 2.77
CA ARG A 236 6.32 19.57 3.41
C ARG A 236 5.17 19.87 2.44
N VAL A 237 5.48 20.22 1.18
CA VAL A 237 4.45 20.36 0.14
C VAL A 237 3.75 19.03 -0.09
N ALA A 238 4.50 17.94 -0.30
CA ALA A 238 3.96 16.61 -0.48
C ALA A 238 3.05 16.17 0.69
N GLN A 239 3.44 16.47 1.94
CA GLN A 239 2.65 16.19 3.14
C GLN A 239 1.34 16.98 3.19
N ARG A 240 1.31 18.23 2.71
CA ARG A 240 0.07 19.02 2.65
C ARG A 240 -0.88 18.50 1.59
N LEU A 241 -0.35 18.01 0.46
CA LEU A 241 -1.13 17.45 -0.64
C LEU A 241 -1.67 16.03 -0.32
N ASP A 242 -0.92 15.24 0.45
CA ASP A 242 -1.32 13.91 0.92
C ASP A 242 -1.06 13.79 2.43
N PRO A 243 -1.97 14.33 3.27
CA PRO A 243 -1.80 14.35 4.73
C PRO A 243 -1.75 12.97 5.39
N ASN A 244 -2.30 11.94 4.74
CA ASN A 244 -2.33 10.59 5.28
C ASN A 244 -1.01 9.83 5.07
N ASN A 245 -0.15 10.32 4.21
CA ASN A 245 1.11 9.68 3.89
C ASN A 245 2.22 10.08 4.87
N VAL A 246 2.36 9.31 5.92
CA VAL A 246 3.36 9.52 6.98
C VAL A 246 4.80 9.52 6.45
N PHE A 247 5.05 8.93 5.28
CA PHE A 247 6.38 8.89 4.68
C PHE A 247 6.95 10.30 4.45
N PHE A 248 6.18 11.24 3.92
CA PHE A 248 6.65 12.60 3.65
C PHE A 248 7.04 13.33 4.93
N LEU A 249 6.20 13.18 5.97
CA LEU A 249 6.47 13.75 7.29
C LEU A 249 7.77 13.20 7.89
N LYS A 250 8.01 11.90 7.80
CA LYS A 250 9.26 11.27 8.23
C LYS A 250 10.47 11.81 7.47
N GLN A 251 10.37 11.94 6.15
CA GLN A 251 11.47 12.43 5.33
C GLN A 251 11.80 13.91 5.63
N GLU A 252 10.81 14.75 5.84
CA GLU A 252 11.00 16.14 6.30
C GLU A 252 11.77 16.16 7.63
N GLY A 253 11.33 15.40 8.62
CA GLY A 253 11.98 15.32 9.92
C GLY A 253 13.42 14.79 9.85
N PHE A 254 13.70 13.83 8.97
CA PHE A 254 15.06 13.34 8.74
C PHE A 254 15.95 14.38 8.04
N CYS A 255 15.42 15.23 7.16
CA CYS A 255 16.17 16.35 6.59
C CYS A 255 16.57 17.35 7.68
N HIS A 256 15.66 17.72 8.57
CA HIS A 256 15.95 18.58 9.70
C HIS A 256 17.00 17.97 10.65
N TYR A 257 16.88 16.67 10.93
CA TYR A 257 17.88 15.94 11.74
C TYR A 257 19.27 15.97 11.11
N GLN A 258 19.39 15.71 9.80
CA GLN A 258 20.68 15.75 9.10
C GLN A 258 21.30 17.15 9.08
N ARG A 259 20.48 18.20 9.04
CA ARG A 259 20.92 19.60 9.17
C ARG A 259 21.27 20.00 10.61
N LYS A 260 21.07 19.11 11.57
CA LYS A 260 21.20 19.38 13.02
C LYS A 260 20.22 20.43 13.55
N ASP A 261 19.14 20.69 12.82
CA ASP A 261 18.00 21.52 13.28
C ASP A 261 17.10 20.62 14.15
N TYR A 262 17.58 20.38 15.38
CA TYR A 262 16.98 19.39 16.28
C TYR A 262 15.58 19.79 16.74
N GLU A 263 15.31 21.07 16.86
CA GLU A 263 13.98 21.56 17.26
C GLU A 263 12.91 21.18 16.23
N LYS A 264 13.13 21.54 14.95
CA LYS A 264 12.21 21.17 13.87
C LYS A 264 12.16 19.65 13.65
N ALA A 265 13.30 18.96 13.79
CA ALA A 265 13.34 17.50 13.70
C ALA A 265 12.47 16.83 14.78
N ILE A 266 12.56 17.28 16.04
CA ILE A 266 11.71 16.79 17.14
C ILE A 266 10.24 17.03 16.81
N GLN A 267 9.86 18.26 16.46
CA GLN A 267 8.47 18.61 16.16
C GLN A 267 7.90 17.67 15.08
N THR A 268 8.60 17.56 13.95
CA THR A 268 8.12 16.80 12.80
C THR A 268 8.12 15.27 13.05
N LEU A 269 9.20 14.73 13.68
CA LEU A 269 9.30 13.30 13.95
C LEU A 269 8.38 12.85 15.08
N ARG A 270 8.06 13.70 16.07
CA ARG A 270 7.02 13.39 17.07
C ARG A 270 5.67 13.13 16.41
N ASP A 271 5.26 13.99 15.48
CA ASP A 271 3.99 13.83 14.77
C ASP A 271 3.99 12.57 13.89
N ALA A 272 5.12 12.24 13.26
CA ALA A 272 5.26 10.99 12.54
C ALA A 272 5.18 9.76 13.48
N PHE A 273 5.80 9.84 14.66
CA PHE A 273 5.81 8.76 15.64
C PHE A 273 4.46 8.54 16.31
N ARG A 274 3.67 9.59 16.54
CA ARG A 274 2.28 9.46 17.01
C ARG A 274 1.41 8.71 16.02
N ARG A 275 1.61 8.93 14.70
CA ARG A 275 0.85 8.25 13.65
C ARG A 275 1.30 6.80 13.43
N ASP A 276 2.58 6.50 13.63
CA ASP A 276 3.14 5.15 13.52
C ASP A 276 4.12 4.88 14.66
N PRO A 277 3.61 4.48 15.86
CA PRO A 277 4.44 4.15 17.02
C PRO A 277 5.32 2.90 16.85
N SER A 278 5.09 2.12 15.79
CA SER A 278 5.87 0.93 15.47
C SER A 278 7.15 1.23 14.70
N ASP A 279 7.29 2.45 14.14
CA ASP A 279 8.47 2.85 13.35
C ASP A 279 9.72 2.94 14.21
N TYR A 280 10.53 1.88 14.14
CA TYR A 280 11.77 1.78 14.88
C TYR A 280 12.79 2.87 14.52
N ILE A 281 12.85 3.28 13.24
CA ILE A 281 13.84 4.27 12.77
C ILE A 281 13.50 5.64 13.34
N VAL A 282 12.23 6.04 13.27
CA VAL A 282 11.76 7.31 13.85
C VAL A 282 11.99 7.33 15.35
N LYS A 283 11.61 6.27 16.07
CA LYS A 283 11.85 6.13 17.52
C LYS A 283 13.32 6.30 17.88
N LYS A 284 14.21 5.56 17.21
CA LYS A 284 15.65 5.59 17.48
C LYS A 284 16.26 6.94 17.16
N THR A 285 15.79 7.62 16.09
CA THR A 285 16.25 8.95 15.75
C THR A 285 15.82 9.96 16.81
N LEU A 286 14.58 9.91 17.30
CA LEU A 286 14.11 10.75 18.39
C LEU A 286 14.92 10.50 19.68
N GLU A 287 15.13 9.24 20.09
CA GLU A 287 15.97 8.89 21.24
C GLU A 287 17.35 9.56 21.12
N LYS A 288 17.97 9.48 19.94
CA LYS A 288 19.28 10.09 19.69
C LYS A 288 19.26 11.61 19.77
N ILE A 289 18.23 12.26 19.19
CA ILE A 289 18.09 13.73 19.24
C ILE A 289 17.89 14.18 20.68
N TYR A 290 16.95 13.57 21.42
CA TYR A 290 16.67 13.94 22.81
C TYR A 290 17.89 13.71 23.73
N THR A 291 18.69 12.69 23.46
CA THR A 291 19.98 12.47 24.15
C THR A 291 20.97 13.59 23.81
N THR A 292 21.06 13.99 22.54
CA THR A 292 21.99 15.03 22.08
C THR A 292 21.65 16.42 22.65
N VAL A 293 20.37 16.74 22.72
CA VAL A 293 19.90 18.03 23.28
C VAL A 293 19.72 17.96 24.82
N GLN A 294 20.14 16.88 25.45
CA GLN A 294 20.07 16.66 26.90
C GLN A 294 18.66 16.80 27.50
N ASN A 295 17.63 16.44 26.74
CA ASN A 295 16.21 16.54 27.14
C ASN A 295 15.53 15.15 27.13
N LEU A 296 16.08 14.17 27.84
CA LEU A 296 15.47 12.84 27.94
C LEU A 296 14.11 12.83 28.64
N GLU A 297 13.83 13.81 29.50
CA GLU A 297 12.52 13.96 30.15
C GLU A 297 11.43 14.25 29.09
N GLY A 298 11.72 15.09 28.08
CA GLY A 298 10.82 15.33 26.98
C GLY A 298 10.53 14.08 26.13
N PHE A 299 11.50 13.15 26.04
CA PHE A 299 11.27 11.86 25.37
C PHE A 299 10.42 10.90 26.21
N ILE A 300 10.60 10.88 27.55
CA ILE A 300 9.75 10.15 28.48
C ILE A 300 8.30 10.60 28.32
N LEU A 301 8.03 11.90 28.37
CA LEU A 301 6.68 12.44 28.20
C LEU A 301 6.03 12.04 26.88
N LEU A 302 6.80 12.04 25.79
CA LEU A 302 6.30 11.57 24.49
C LEU A 302 5.93 10.07 24.51
N LEU A 303 6.77 9.23 25.11
CA LEU A 303 6.50 7.79 25.21
C LEU A 303 5.28 7.51 26.09
N GLU A 304 5.12 8.23 27.20
CA GLU A 304 3.97 8.12 28.09
C GLU A 304 2.68 8.57 27.39
N GLU A 305 2.73 9.65 26.62
CA GLU A 305 1.60 10.12 25.81
C GLU A 305 1.15 9.02 24.82
N ILE A 306 2.08 8.46 24.05
CA ILE A 306 1.77 7.42 23.05
C ILE A 306 1.26 6.13 23.71
N LEU A 307 1.80 5.78 24.88
CA LEU A 307 1.36 4.60 25.62
C LEU A 307 -0.07 4.71 26.20
N LYS A 308 -0.62 5.91 26.36
CA LYS A 308 -2.05 6.08 26.72
C LYS A 308 -2.95 5.51 25.63
N ASP A 309 -2.61 5.74 24.35
CA ASP A 309 -3.38 5.25 23.21
C ASP A 309 -3.01 3.79 22.84
N HIS A 310 -1.82 3.33 23.25
CA HIS A 310 -1.28 2.01 22.95
C HIS A 310 -0.77 1.26 24.20
N PRO A 311 -1.64 0.99 25.21
CA PRO A 311 -1.23 0.51 26.52
C PRO A 311 -0.58 -0.89 26.53
N HIS A 312 -0.78 -1.68 25.48
CA HIS A 312 -0.22 -3.03 25.35
C HIS A 312 1.07 -3.09 24.50
N ASN A 313 1.66 -1.94 24.14
CA ASN A 313 2.90 -1.93 23.36
C ASN A 313 4.13 -2.21 24.25
N VAL A 314 4.44 -3.51 24.42
CA VAL A 314 5.56 -4.01 25.24
C VAL A 314 6.90 -3.38 24.84
N LYS A 315 7.14 -3.14 23.53
CA LYS A 315 8.39 -2.56 23.04
C LYS A 315 8.55 -1.10 23.46
N LEU A 316 7.48 -0.32 23.47
CA LEU A 316 7.52 1.06 23.94
C LEU A 316 7.66 1.12 25.47
N MET A 317 6.94 0.27 26.21
CA MET A 317 7.11 0.16 27.68
C MET A 317 8.56 -0.20 28.06
N GLY A 318 9.18 -1.14 27.35
CA GLY A 318 10.60 -1.47 27.58
C GLY A 318 11.53 -0.29 27.30
N THR A 319 11.26 0.49 26.24
CA THR A 319 12.02 1.72 25.93
C THR A 319 11.85 2.76 27.03
N LEU A 320 10.63 3.01 27.48
CA LEU A 320 10.31 3.95 28.56
C LEU A 320 11.08 3.62 29.84
N LYS A 321 11.01 2.37 30.32
CA LYS A 321 11.73 1.91 31.52
C LYS A 321 13.25 2.11 31.40
N LYS A 322 13.82 1.81 30.23
CA LYS A 322 15.24 2.02 29.95
C LYS A 322 15.63 3.49 30.09
N ILE A 323 14.86 4.41 29.48
CA ILE A 323 15.17 5.85 29.50
C ILE A 323 14.97 6.43 30.89
N GLN A 324 13.91 6.04 31.60
CA GLN A 324 13.68 6.44 33.01
C GLN A 324 14.86 6.03 33.92
N LYS A 325 15.40 4.81 33.77
CA LYS A 325 16.59 4.36 34.49
C LYS A 325 17.79 5.26 34.18
N GLN A 326 18.04 5.59 32.90
CA GLN A 326 19.16 6.46 32.48
C GLN A 326 19.04 7.88 33.08
N VAL A 327 17.84 8.43 33.17
CA VAL A 327 17.62 9.76 33.78
C VAL A 327 17.89 9.73 35.27
N ASN A 328 17.44 8.68 35.98
CA ASN A 328 17.66 8.52 37.41
C ASN A 328 19.15 8.34 37.75
N GLU A 329 19.88 7.56 36.95
CA GLU A 329 21.35 7.38 37.12
C GLU A 329 22.16 8.66 36.88
N ARG A 330 21.64 9.63 36.13
CA ARG A 330 22.29 10.95 35.91
C ARG A 330 21.98 11.98 37.01
N LYS A 331 20.98 11.72 37.83
CA LYS A 331 20.59 12.59 38.95
C LYS A 331 21.31 12.20 40.28
N LEU A 332 21.92 11.03 40.30
CA LEU A 332 22.82 10.55 41.40
C LEU A 332 24.25 10.92 41.10
#